data_abbb4a7314963fe13d1c393cc752bb3b
#
_entry.id   abbb4a7314963fe13d1c393cc752bb3b
#
_cell.length_a   1.000
_cell.length_b   1.000
_cell.length_c   1.000
_cell.angle_alpha   90.00
_cell.angle_beta   90.00
_cell.angle_gamma   90.00
#
_symmetry.space_group_name_H-M   'P 1'
#
loop_
_entity.id
_entity.type
_entity.pdbx_description
1 polymer ?
#
loop_
_entity_poly.entity_id
_entity_poly.type
_entity_poly.pdbx_seq_one_letter_code
_entity_poly.pdbx_strand_id
1 'polypeptide(L)'
;LVTSRKQKLNLKSQSNLSTSTRLYLNHPNLWSADSPYLYHCVTTLLVGNEKITMTQSNFGIRTLSLDPVNGLQVNNKTVKLKGGCIHPDNGLLGAVNIVDDLNRKVQLLKSAGYNALRSAHNSMSPELLEACDRYGLYVIDEFADTWTQSKTYFDYSVFMDNQWADDLQSMVLKDYNHPSIILYSIGNEIPETGTNESAFWAIKFIDKIRSLDQTRYITNAINPTLSNMDKLPQITESLKTEIPEKNINDIMHDFKKLMPVINTHPITSEAISESADLVDVVGYNYAAARYELDHKDYPNRVFIGTETNPRDLDNTWKQVVD
;
A
#
# COMPACT_ATOMS: atom_id res chain seq x y z
N LEU A 1 -30.01 -16.65 4.76
CA LEU A 1 -29.95 -16.26 3.36
C LEU A 1 -30.36 -14.79 3.25
N VAL A 2 -29.46 -13.93 2.80
CA VAL A 2 -29.72 -12.48 2.68
C VAL A 2 -30.29 -12.17 1.30
N THR A 3 -29.69 -12.71 0.26
CA THR A 3 -30.15 -12.60 -1.13
C THR A 3 -29.68 -13.78 -1.95
N SER A 4 -30.33 -14.08 -3.05
CA SER A 4 -29.88 -15.09 -4.00
C SER A 4 -30.35 -14.77 -5.41
N ARG A 5 -29.61 -15.27 -6.40
CA ARG A 5 -29.98 -15.17 -7.81
C ARG A 5 -29.63 -16.47 -8.52
N LYS A 6 -30.50 -16.90 -9.42
CA LYS A 6 -30.26 -18.03 -10.31
C LYS A 6 -30.17 -17.52 -11.74
N GLN A 7 -29.15 -17.96 -12.48
CA GLN A 7 -28.94 -17.59 -13.87
C GLN A 7 -28.79 -18.87 -14.70
N LYS A 8 -29.48 -18.94 -15.82
CA LYS A 8 -29.31 -20.03 -16.78
C LYS A 8 -28.14 -19.71 -17.71
N LEU A 9 -27.25 -20.66 -17.85
CA LEU A 9 -26.08 -20.55 -18.74
C LEU A 9 -26.20 -21.60 -19.84
N ASN A 10 -25.79 -21.24 -21.05
CA ASN A 10 -25.67 -22.16 -22.17
C ASN A 10 -24.19 -22.24 -22.55
N LEU A 11 -23.58 -23.39 -22.25
CA LEU A 11 -22.18 -23.65 -22.54
C LEU A 11 -22.10 -24.54 -23.78
N LYS A 12 -21.34 -24.12 -24.80
CA LYS A 12 -21.06 -24.93 -25.98
C LYS A 12 -19.97 -25.95 -25.66
N SER A 13 -19.98 -27.08 -26.39
CA SER A 13 -18.90 -28.07 -26.29
C SER A 13 -17.53 -27.40 -26.56
N GLN A 14 -16.52 -27.80 -25.83
CA GLN A 14 -15.12 -27.31 -25.96
C GLN A 14 -15.00 -25.76 -25.85
N SER A 15 -15.84 -25.10 -25.06
CA SER A 15 -15.76 -23.66 -24.84
C SER A 15 -15.72 -23.32 -23.35
N ASN A 16 -15.16 -22.14 -23.06
CA ASN A 16 -15.22 -21.51 -21.74
C ASN A 16 -16.24 -20.39 -21.77
N LEU A 17 -16.95 -20.19 -20.67
CA LEU A 17 -17.88 -19.09 -20.48
C LEU A 17 -17.59 -18.37 -19.17
N SER A 18 -17.29 -17.08 -19.25
CA SER A 18 -17.29 -16.19 -18.09
C SER A 18 -18.61 -15.46 -18.03
N THR A 19 -19.17 -15.36 -16.83
CA THR A 19 -20.41 -14.64 -16.59
C THR A 19 -20.34 -13.85 -15.30
N SER A 20 -21.07 -12.75 -15.24
CA SER A 20 -21.23 -11.96 -14.03
C SER A 20 -22.69 -11.86 -13.64
N THR A 21 -22.94 -11.80 -12.33
CA THR A 21 -24.28 -11.61 -11.77
C THR A 21 -24.22 -10.51 -10.72
N ARG A 22 -25.20 -9.60 -10.76
CA ARG A 22 -25.34 -8.55 -9.75
C ARG A 22 -26.37 -8.97 -8.72
N LEU A 23 -25.98 -8.93 -7.45
CA LEU A 23 -26.85 -9.09 -6.30
C LEU A 23 -27.04 -7.73 -5.62
N TYR A 24 -28.24 -7.49 -5.10
CA TYR A 24 -28.57 -6.28 -4.36
C TYR A 24 -28.84 -6.62 -2.91
N LEU A 25 -28.25 -5.83 -2.02
CA LEU A 25 -28.45 -5.91 -0.58
C LEU A 25 -29.03 -4.60 -0.09
N ASN A 26 -30.17 -4.65 0.57
CA ASN A 26 -30.76 -3.48 1.21
C ASN A 26 -30.17 -3.34 2.61
N HIS A 27 -29.66 -2.13 2.92
CA HIS A 27 -29.06 -1.82 4.22
C HIS A 27 -27.98 -2.82 4.65
N PRO A 28 -26.90 -2.99 3.86
CA PRO A 28 -25.85 -3.94 4.20
C PRO A 28 -25.12 -3.54 5.48
N ASN A 29 -24.66 -4.55 6.24
CA ASN A 29 -23.66 -4.33 7.27
C ASN A 29 -22.35 -4.00 6.57
N LEU A 30 -21.78 -2.82 6.88
CA LEU A 30 -20.58 -2.36 6.24
C LEU A 30 -19.34 -2.87 7.00
N TRP A 31 -18.31 -3.23 6.24
CA TRP A 31 -17.02 -3.62 6.79
C TRP A 31 -16.19 -2.38 7.12
N SER A 32 -15.56 -2.37 8.29
CA SER A 32 -14.50 -1.43 8.67
C SER A 32 -13.54 -2.12 9.64
N ALA A 33 -12.38 -1.52 9.92
CA ALA A 33 -11.47 -2.06 10.92
C ALA A 33 -12.11 -2.20 12.32
N ASP A 34 -13.07 -1.34 12.68
CA ASP A 34 -13.79 -1.40 13.95
C ASP A 34 -14.97 -2.34 13.94
N SER A 35 -15.51 -2.65 12.76
CA SER A 35 -16.64 -3.58 12.56
C SER A 35 -16.39 -4.43 11.31
N PRO A 36 -15.55 -5.47 11.41
CA PRO A 36 -15.10 -6.26 10.26
C PRO A 36 -16.14 -7.30 9.82
N TYR A 37 -17.30 -6.82 9.39
CA TYR A 37 -18.39 -7.69 9.00
C TYR A 37 -18.16 -8.29 7.61
N LEU A 38 -18.15 -9.62 7.53
CA LEU A 38 -17.98 -10.36 6.28
C LEU A 38 -19.27 -11.11 5.91
N TYR A 39 -19.60 -11.06 4.63
CA TYR A 39 -20.63 -11.88 4.02
C TYR A 39 -20.01 -13.14 3.44
N HIS A 40 -20.80 -14.23 3.41
CA HIS A 40 -20.44 -15.48 2.75
C HIS A 40 -21.19 -15.59 1.43
N CYS A 41 -20.47 -15.65 0.34
CA CYS A 41 -21.00 -15.93 -0.99
C CYS A 41 -20.86 -17.42 -1.30
N VAL A 42 -21.96 -18.07 -1.61
CA VAL A 42 -21.98 -19.47 -2.04
C VAL A 42 -22.40 -19.52 -3.50
N THR A 43 -21.51 -19.98 -4.37
CA THR A 43 -21.79 -20.18 -5.79
C THR A 43 -21.95 -21.67 -6.06
N THR A 44 -23.09 -22.07 -6.61
CA THR A 44 -23.39 -23.47 -6.94
C THR A 44 -23.63 -23.61 -8.44
N LEU A 45 -22.90 -24.51 -9.07
CA LEU A 45 -23.14 -24.91 -10.47
C LEU A 45 -24.06 -26.15 -10.50
N LEU A 46 -25.11 -26.04 -11.29
CA LEU A 46 -26.09 -27.11 -11.45
C LEU A 46 -26.16 -27.52 -12.94
N VAL A 47 -26.29 -28.84 -13.21
CA VAL A 47 -26.67 -29.36 -14.52
C VAL A 47 -28.03 -30.06 -14.36
N GLY A 48 -29.06 -29.47 -14.93
CA GLY A 48 -30.43 -29.83 -14.57
C GLY A 48 -30.70 -29.51 -13.09
N ASN A 49 -30.99 -30.54 -12.28
CA ASN A 49 -31.16 -30.43 -10.84
C ASN A 49 -29.98 -30.99 -10.03
N GLU A 50 -28.99 -31.51 -10.70
CA GLU A 50 -27.81 -32.08 -10.07
C GLU A 50 -26.76 -30.99 -9.74
N LYS A 51 -26.25 -31.01 -8.51
CA LYS A 51 -25.19 -30.12 -8.04
C LYS A 51 -23.84 -30.68 -8.49
N ILE A 52 -23.17 -29.95 -9.38
CA ILE A 52 -21.86 -30.36 -9.92
C ILE A 52 -20.72 -29.86 -9.03
N THR A 53 -20.78 -28.59 -8.63
CA THR A 53 -19.74 -28.00 -7.76
C THR A 53 -20.31 -26.87 -6.94
N MET A 54 -19.62 -26.54 -5.86
CA MET A 54 -19.93 -25.42 -5.00
C MET A 54 -18.62 -24.75 -4.56
N THR A 55 -18.56 -23.44 -4.69
CA THR A 55 -17.47 -22.62 -4.16
C THR A 55 -18.01 -21.67 -3.12
N GLN A 56 -17.18 -21.30 -2.17
CA GLN A 56 -17.48 -20.32 -1.12
C GLN A 56 -16.40 -19.26 -1.08
N SER A 57 -16.80 -18.02 -0.88
CA SER A 57 -15.89 -16.89 -0.69
C SER A 57 -16.47 -15.92 0.33
N ASN A 58 -15.60 -15.28 1.09
CA ASN A 58 -15.97 -14.19 1.97
C ASN A 58 -15.77 -12.86 1.24
N PHE A 59 -16.57 -11.85 1.58
CA PHE A 59 -16.38 -10.49 1.09
C PHE A 59 -16.94 -9.48 2.09
N GLY A 60 -16.37 -8.31 2.11
CA GLY A 60 -16.87 -7.17 2.89
C GLY A 60 -17.40 -6.08 1.98
N ILE A 61 -18.40 -5.34 2.43
CA ILE A 61 -18.96 -4.19 1.72
C ILE A 61 -18.49 -2.93 2.40
N ARG A 62 -17.82 -2.07 1.69
CA ARG A 62 -17.36 -0.75 2.16
C ARG A 62 -17.31 0.27 1.04
N THR A 63 -17.25 1.53 1.40
CA THR A 63 -16.89 2.63 0.52
C THR A 63 -15.59 3.24 0.99
N LEU A 64 -14.76 3.68 0.04
CA LEU A 64 -13.59 4.52 0.30
C LEU A 64 -13.81 5.87 -0.37
N SER A 65 -13.45 6.93 0.32
CA SER A 65 -13.32 8.26 -0.25
C SER A 65 -12.05 8.93 0.29
N LEU A 66 -11.53 9.85 -0.50
CA LEU A 66 -10.29 10.56 -0.21
C LEU A 66 -10.48 12.01 -0.59
N ASP A 67 -10.21 12.91 0.32
CA ASP A 67 -10.19 14.34 0.05
C ASP A 67 -9.13 15.05 0.88
N PRO A 68 -8.61 16.21 0.43
CA PRO A 68 -7.52 16.92 1.11
C PRO A 68 -7.87 17.43 2.51
N VAL A 69 -9.14 17.65 2.81
CA VAL A 69 -9.58 18.22 4.10
C VAL A 69 -9.78 17.13 5.15
N ASN A 70 -10.47 16.04 4.75
CA ASN A 70 -10.84 14.95 5.66
C ASN A 70 -9.88 13.76 5.58
N GLY A 71 -8.98 13.75 4.58
CA GLY A 71 -8.11 12.63 4.31
C GLY A 71 -8.86 11.38 3.85
N LEU A 72 -8.41 10.22 4.30
CA LEU A 72 -9.06 8.94 4.02
C LEU A 72 -10.34 8.78 4.83
N GLN A 73 -11.42 8.44 4.15
CA GLN A 73 -12.68 8.06 4.77
C GLN A 73 -13.08 6.64 4.39
N VAL A 74 -13.56 5.89 5.36
CA VAL A 74 -14.16 4.56 5.18
C VAL A 74 -15.61 4.65 5.63
N ASN A 75 -16.55 4.33 4.73
CA ASN A 75 -17.99 4.43 5.00
C ASN A 75 -18.40 5.85 5.49
N ASN A 76 -17.84 6.88 4.86
CA ASN A 76 -18.04 8.31 5.19
C ASN A 76 -17.55 8.72 6.60
N LYS A 77 -16.64 7.95 7.19
CA LYS A 77 -15.98 8.30 8.46
C LYS A 77 -14.50 8.49 8.22
N THR A 78 -13.96 9.63 8.63
CA THR A 78 -12.51 9.89 8.59
C THR A 78 -11.76 8.87 9.43
N VAL A 79 -10.70 8.31 8.86
CA VAL A 79 -9.85 7.30 9.49
C VAL A 79 -8.41 7.80 9.52
N LYS A 80 -7.83 7.87 10.72
CA LYS A 80 -6.39 8.03 10.90
C LYS A 80 -5.76 6.66 11.04
N LEU A 81 -4.76 6.35 10.20
CA LEU A 81 -4.10 5.05 10.19
C LEU A 81 -3.05 4.96 11.29
N LYS A 82 -3.23 4.02 12.19
CA LYS A 82 -2.27 3.64 13.24
C LYS A 82 -1.69 2.31 12.82
N GLY A 83 -0.61 2.35 12.06
CA GLY A 83 -0.08 1.17 11.41
C GLY A 83 1.39 0.92 11.67
N GLY A 84 1.87 -0.16 11.11
CA GLY A 84 3.28 -0.52 11.05
C GLY A 84 3.56 -1.37 9.83
N CYS A 85 4.83 -1.40 9.42
CA CYS A 85 5.30 -2.29 8.37
C CYS A 85 5.42 -3.71 8.90
N ILE A 86 5.00 -4.68 8.08
CA ILE A 86 5.19 -6.12 8.35
C ILE A 86 5.98 -6.73 7.21
N HIS A 87 7.09 -7.37 7.59
CA HIS A 87 7.87 -8.20 6.69
C HIS A 87 7.37 -9.66 6.72
N PRO A 88 7.58 -10.46 5.65
CA PRO A 88 7.26 -11.88 5.62
C PRO A 88 8.24 -12.68 6.49
N ASP A 89 8.14 -12.47 7.80
CA ASP A 89 9.10 -12.95 8.80
C ASP A 89 8.32 -13.33 10.08
N ASN A 90 8.55 -14.52 10.57
CA ASN A 90 7.88 -15.13 11.72
C ASN A 90 8.89 -15.62 12.76
N GLY A 91 9.96 -14.89 12.98
CA GLY A 91 10.98 -15.25 13.96
C GLY A 91 11.64 -16.60 13.65
N LEU A 92 11.43 -17.61 14.50
CA LEU A 92 12.04 -18.93 14.32
C LEU A 92 11.54 -19.69 13.08
N LEU A 93 10.40 -19.30 12.52
CA LEU A 93 9.78 -19.97 11.38
C LEU A 93 10.24 -19.41 10.01
N GLY A 94 10.94 -18.29 10.01
CA GLY A 94 11.32 -17.57 8.79
C GLY A 94 10.10 -17.06 8.02
N ALA A 95 10.14 -17.14 6.70
CA ALA A 95 9.10 -16.61 5.81
C ALA A 95 7.88 -17.55 5.59
N VAL A 96 7.72 -18.56 6.44
CA VAL A 96 6.61 -19.52 6.32
C VAL A 96 5.29 -18.91 6.78
N ASN A 97 4.25 -19.03 5.95
CA ASN A 97 2.90 -18.59 6.26
C ASN A 97 2.11 -19.73 6.93
N ILE A 98 1.97 -19.66 8.26
CA ILE A 98 1.13 -20.55 9.04
C ILE A 98 -0.11 -19.79 9.48
N VAL A 99 -1.29 -20.26 9.07
CA VAL A 99 -2.58 -19.57 9.29
C VAL A 99 -2.79 -19.18 10.75
N ASP A 100 -2.52 -20.07 11.70
CA ASP A 100 -2.72 -19.79 13.11
C ASP A 100 -1.76 -18.71 13.63
N ASP A 101 -0.51 -18.68 13.15
CA ASP A 101 0.46 -17.66 13.53
C ASP A 101 0.09 -16.30 12.93
N LEU A 102 -0.36 -16.27 11.67
CA LEU A 102 -0.83 -15.04 11.04
C LEU A 102 -2.07 -14.48 11.73
N ASN A 103 -3.03 -15.33 12.09
CA ASN A 103 -4.19 -14.94 12.90
C ASN A 103 -3.75 -14.35 14.25
N ARG A 104 -2.83 -15.02 14.94
CA ARG A 104 -2.27 -14.54 16.22
C ARG A 104 -1.58 -13.18 16.05
N LYS A 105 -0.75 -13.01 15.00
CA LYS A 105 -0.06 -11.75 14.68
C LYS A 105 -1.06 -10.60 14.51
N VAL A 106 -2.10 -10.79 13.70
CA VAL A 106 -3.12 -9.77 13.46
C VAL A 106 -3.91 -9.45 14.74
N GLN A 107 -4.27 -10.44 15.55
CA GLN A 107 -4.96 -10.24 16.82
C GLN A 107 -4.09 -9.45 17.82
N LEU A 108 -2.81 -9.76 17.91
CA LEU A 108 -1.87 -9.04 18.79
C LEU A 108 -1.74 -7.56 18.38
N LEU A 109 -1.60 -7.29 17.08
CA LEU A 109 -1.55 -5.92 16.56
C LEU A 109 -2.86 -5.17 16.87
N LYS A 110 -3.99 -5.81 16.62
CA LYS A 110 -5.30 -5.24 16.94
C LYS A 110 -5.44 -4.93 18.43
N SER A 111 -5.04 -5.84 19.31
CA SER A 111 -5.08 -5.65 20.77
C SER A 111 -4.13 -4.56 21.26
N ALA A 112 -3.03 -4.32 20.54
CA ALA A 112 -2.10 -3.23 20.79
C ALA A 112 -2.58 -1.86 20.25
N GLY A 113 -3.77 -1.79 19.65
CA GLY A 113 -4.37 -0.55 19.16
C GLY A 113 -4.05 -0.18 17.71
N TYR A 114 -3.40 -1.07 16.97
CA TYR A 114 -3.22 -0.90 15.53
C TYR A 114 -4.54 -1.05 14.80
N ASN A 115 -4.72 -0.27 13.73
CA ASN A 115 -5.83 -0.41 12.80
C ASN A 115 -5.38 -0.60 11.34
N ALA A 116 -4.08 -0.57 11.09
CA ALA A 116 -3.52 -0.70 9.75
C ALA A 116 -2.19 -1.47 9.72
N LEU A 117 -1.89 -2.04 8.56
CA LEU A 117 -0.63 -2.67 8.21
C LEU A 117 -0.15 -2.19 6.84
N ARG A 118 1.17 -2.14 6.64
CA ARG A 118 1.78 -2.05 5.32
C ARG A 118 2.62 -3.30 5.08
N SER A 119 2.44 -3.95 3.93
CA SER A 119 3.35 -5.03 3.55
C SER A 119 4.70 -4.46 3.15
N ALA A 120 5.76 -5.01 3.67
CA ALA A 120 7.10 -4.52 3.46
C ALA A 120 8.02 -5.67 3.00
N HIS A 121 8.59 -5.64 1.83
CA HIS A 121 8.31 -4.70 0.73
C HIS A 121 7.89 -5.52 -0.49
N ASN A 122 6.84 -6.28 -0.32
CA ASN A 122 6.27 -7.20 -1.31
C ASN A 122 4.83 -7.55 -0.94
N SER A 123 4.10 -8.14 -1.88
CA SER A 123 2.69 -8.49 -1.71
C SER A 123 2.45 -9.49 -0.56
N MET A 124 1.44 -9.22 0.26
CA MET A 124 1.03 -10.09 1.38
C MET A 124 0.47 -11.43 0.90
N SER A 125 0.60 -12.46 1.75
CA SER A 125 -0.06 -13.75 1.48
C SER A 125 -1.59 -13.64 1.63
N PRO A 126 -2.35 -14.48 0.90
CA PRO A 126 -3.81 -14.52 1.05
C PRO A 126 -4.26 -14.77 2.49
N GLU A 127 -3.56 -15.64 3.21
CA GLU A 127 -3.88 -15.99 4.60
C GLU A 127 -3.76 -14.81 5.56
N LEU A 128 -2.75 -13.95 5.34
CA LEU A 128 -2.59 -12.72 6.14
C LEU A 128 -3.69 -11.71 5.82
N LEU A 129 -4.06 -11.57 4.54
CA LEU A 129 -5.16 -10.72 4.11
C LEU A 129 -6.51 -11.20 4.67
N GLU A 130 -6.77 -12.52 4.66
CA GLU A 130 -7.97 -13.11 5.28
C GLU A 130 -8.02 -12.83 6.80
N ALA A 131 -6.87 -12.87 7.47
CA ALA A 131 -6.80 -12.50 8.89
C ALA A 131 -7.11 -11.00 9.09
N CYS A 132 -6.58 -10.12 8.25
CA CYS A 132 -6.89 -8.68 8.29
C CYS A 132 -8.38 -8.40 8.02
N ASP A 133 -8.99 -9.10 7.06
CA ASP A 133 -10.42 -9.00 6.78
C ASP A 133 -11.27 -9.43 7.98
N ARG A 134 -10.89 -10.50 8.65
CA ARG A 134 -11.62 -11.12 9.78
C ARG A 134 -11.50 -10.31 11.06
N TYR A 135 -10.31 -9.81 11.38
CA TYR A 135 -10.04 -9.12 12.65
C TYR A 135 -10.06 -7.59 12.53
N GLY A 136 -10.16 -7.07 11.32
CA GLY A 136 -10.34 -5.65 11.07
C GLY A 136 -9.05 -4.85 11.14
N LEU A 137 -8.15 -5.03 10.17
CA LEU A 137 -7.01 -4.14 9.92
C LEU A 137 -7.08 -3.64 8.48
N TYR A 138 -6.84 -2.36 8.28
CA TYR A 138 -6.62 -1.80 6.94
C TYR A 138 -5.25 -2.24 6.42
N VAL A 139 -5.13 -2.42 5.12
CA VAL A 139 -3.91 -2.91 4.49
C VAL A 139 -3.48 -1.98 3.36
N ILE A 140 -2.20 -1.65 3.35
CA ILE A 140 -1.47 -1.14 2.20
C ILE A 140 -0.68 -2.31 1.66
N ASP A 141 -1.10 -2.90 0.54
CA ASP A 141 -0.35 -3.98 -0.10
C ASP A 141 0.65 -3.41 -1.10
N GLU A 142 1.92 -3.82 -1.00
CA GLU A 142 3.01 -3.23 -1.74
C GLU A 142 3.52 -4.18 -2.81
N PHE A 143 3.77 -3.63 -4.00
CA PHE A 143 4.16 -4.41 -5.16
C PHE A 143 5.64 -4.84 -5.08
N ALA A 144 6.54 -3.87 -4.93
CA ALA A 144 7.97 -4.15 -5.05
C ALA A 144 8.83 -3.18 -4.23
N ASP A 145 9.98 -3.68 -3.76
CA ASP A 145 11.00 -2.88 -3.09
C ASP A 145 11.90 -2.12 -4.08
N THR A 146 12.00 -2.59 -5.31
CA THR A 146 12.85 -1.99 -6.35
C THR A 146 12.11 -1.93 -7.68
N TRP A 147 12.48 -0.93 -8.51
CA TRP A 147 12.08 -0.92 -9.92
C TRP A 147 13.25 -1.41 -10.78
N THR A 148 13.82 -0.57 -11.63
CA THR A 148 14.91 -0.94 -12.53
C THR A 148 16.30 -0.81 -11.93
N GLN A 149 16.47 0.12 -10.97
CA GLN A 149 17.71 0.24 -10.21
C GLN A 149 17.72 -0.74 -9.03
N SER A 150 18.74 -1.60 -9.02
CA SER A 150 18.91 -2.54 -7.90
C SER A 150 19.39 -1.81 -6.64
N LYS A 151 18.84 -2.19 -5.49
CA LYS A 151 19.34 -1.79 -4.15
C LYS A 151 20.31 -2.81 -3.59
N THR A 152 20.16 -4.07 -3.97
CA THR A 152 21.00 -5.19 -3.53
C THR A 152 21.27 -6.13 -4.69
N TYR A 153 22.29 -7.00 -4.52
CA TYR A 153 22.56 -8.02 -5.53
C TYR A 153 21.38 -8.97 -5.67
N PHE A 154 20.95 -9.23 -6.91
CA PHE A 154 19.88 -10.19 -7.26
C PHE A 154 18.51 -9.87 -6.64
N ASP A 155 18.21 -8.59 -6.42
CA ASP A 155 16.86 -8.17 -6.03
C ASP A 155 15.87 -8.23 -7.21
N TYR A 156 14.64 -7.81 -6.98
CA TYR A 156 13.56 -7.92 -7.97
C TYR A 156 13.81 -7.12 -9.27
N SER A 157 14.73 -6.15 -9.25
CA SER A 157 15.06 -5.35 -10.45
C SER A 157 15.47 -6.20 -11.65
N VAL A 158 16.09 -7.38 -11.41
CA VAL A 158 16.49 -8.30 -12.49
C VAL A 158 15.30 -8.92 -13.25
N PHE A 159 14.09 -8.87 -12.67
CA PHE A 159 12.86 -9.39 -13.26
C PHE A 159 11.94 -8.29 -13.76
N MET A 160 12.16 -7.04 -13.34
CA MET A 160 11.25 -5.91 -13.54
C MET A 160 10.83 -5.79 -15.03
N ASP A 161 11.77 -5.73 -15.94
CA ASP A 161 11.46 -5.47 -17.37
C ASP A 161 10.53 -6.51 -18.00
N ASN A 162 10.58 -7.75 -17.55
CA ASN A 162 9.88 -8.87 -18.19
C ASN A 162 8.67 -9.40 -17.41
N GLN A 163 8.62 -9.20 -16.10
CA GLN A 163 7.62 -9.86 -15.23
C GLN A 163 6.67 -8.89 -14.50
N TRP A 164 7.01 -7.60 -14.42
CA TRP A 164 6.24 -6.63 -13.64
C TRP A 164 4.73 -6.66 -13.90
N ALA A 165 4.33 -6.81 -15.18
CA ALA A 165 2.92 -6.71 -15.55
C ALA A 165 2.10 -7.92 -15.09
N ASP A 166 2.69 -9.11 -15.13
CA ASP A 166 2.05 -10.35 -14.69
C ASP A 166 2.05 -10.45 -13.15
N ASP A 167 3.13 -10.04 -12.51
CA ASP A 167 3.24 -10.06 -11.06
C ASP A 167 2.31 -9.02 -10.42
N LEU A 168 2.27 -7.79 -10.95
CA LEU A 168 1.34 -6.75 -10.51
C LEU A 168 -0.11 -7.18 -10.74
N GLN A 169 -0.42 -7.80 -11.87
CA GLN A 169 -1.75 -8.36 -12.12
C GLN A 169 -2.10 -9.45 -11.11
N SER A 170 -1.17 -10.33 -10.80
CA SER A 170 -1.36 -11.41 -9.83
C SER A 170 -1.65 -10.84 -8.44
N MET A 171 -0.93 -9.81 -8.02
CA MET A 171 -1.19 -9.09 -6.77
C MET A 171 -2.61 -8.52 -6.76
N VAL A 172 -2.97 -7.69 -7.75
CA VAL A 172 -4.27 -7.00 -7.75
C VAL A 172 -5.44 -8.00 -7.83
N LEU A 173 -5.32 -9.06 -8.62
CA LEU A 173 -6.38 -10.08 -8.71
C LEU A 173 -6.54 -10.88 -7.42
N LYS A 174 -5.44 -11.20 -6.73
CA LYS A 174 -5.46 -11.80 -5.40
C LYS A 174 -6.19 -10.89 -4.40
N ASP A 175 -5.90 -9.60 -4.46
CA ASP A 175 -6.35 -8.59 -3.49
C ASP A 175 -7.79 -8.13 -3.68
N TYR A 176 -8.30 -8.27 -4.90
CA TYR A 176 -9.57 -7.66 -5.34
C TYR A 176 -10.75 -7.90 -4.40
N ASN A 177 -10.84 -9.08 -3.79
CA ASN A 177 -11.96 -9.44 -2.91
C ASN A 177 -11.70 -9.16 -1.41
N HIS A 178 -10.52 -8.61 -1.05
CA HIS A 178 -10.19 -8.30 0.33
C HIS A 178 -10.63 -6.89 0.72
N PRO A 179 -11.66 -6.71 1.60
CA PRO A 179 -12.12 -5.39 2.03
C PRO A 179 -11.08 -4.64 2.87
N SER A 180 -10.14 -5.34 3.49
CA SER A 180 -9.05 -4.75 4.27
C SER A 180 -8.12 -3.89 3.43
N ILE A 181 -7.88 -4.23 2.15
CA ILE A 181 -6.96 -3.46 1.29
C ILE A 181 -7.60 -2.13 0.91
N ILE A 182 -6.93 -1.05 1.27
CA ILE A 182 -7.36 0.33 1.02
C ILE A 182 -6.46 1.07 0.03
N LEU A 183 -5.18 0.69 0.00
CA LEU A 183 -4.15 1.29 -0.86
C LEU A 183 -3.30 0.18 -1.51
N TYR A 184 -2.92 0.42 -2.76
CA TYR A 184 -1.82 -0.29 -3.41
C TYR A 184 -0.59 0.61 -3.40
N SER A 185 0.54 0.11 -2.92
CA SER A 185 1.83 0.80 -3.00
C SER A 185 2.61 0.27 -4.20
N ILE A 186 3.04 1.16 -5.08
CA ILE A 186 3.76 0.78 -6.30
C ILE A 186 5.26 0.64 -6.10
N GLY A 187 5.79 1.03 -4.95
CA GLY A 187 7.22 0.88 -4.66
C GLY A 187 7.61 1.41 -3.29
N ASN A 188 8.78 0.95 -2.83
CA ASN A 188 9.41 1.39 -1.60
C ASN A 188 10.74 2.06 -1.87
N GLU A 189 10.90 3.30 -1.41
CA GLU A 189 12.19 4.03 -1.44
C GLU A 189 12.91 3.94 -2.81
N ILE A 190 12.16 4.08 -3.86
CA ILE A 190 12.61 3.90 -5.23
C ILE A 190 13.57 5.03 -5.61
N PRO A 191 14.83 4.72 -5.97
CA PRO A 191 15.79 5.77 -6.34
C PRO A 191 15.34 6.59 -7.55
N GLU A 192 14.67 5.95 -8.50
CA GLU A 192 14.16 6.59 -9.71
C GLU A 192 13.12 7.70 -9.44
N THR A 193 12.48 7.73 -8.25
CA THR A 193 11.47 8.76 -7.93
C THR A 193 11.99 10.20 -7.96
N GLY A 194 13.31 10.39 -7.91
CA GLY A 194 13.97 11.67 -8.11
C GLY A 194 14.43 11.95 -9.55
N THR A 195 14.07 11.11 -10.52
CA THR A 195 14.53 11.18 -11.91
C THR A 195 13.38 11.23 -12.90
N ASN A 196 13.68 11.59 -14.17
CA ASN A 196 12.67 11.60 -15.25
C ASN A 196 12.13 10.20 -15.61
N GLU A 197 12.79 9.12 -15.18
CA GLU A 197 12.31 7.74 -15.42
C GLU A 197 11.16 7.36 -14.49
N SER A 198 11.00 8.09 -13.41
CA SER A 198 9.95 7.86 -12.43
C SER A 198 8.56 7.83 -13.03
N ALA A 199 8.21 8.87 -13.79
CA ALA A 199 6.88 8.98 -14.38
C ALA A 199 6.58 7.84 -15.34
N PHE A 200 7.56 7.41 -16.12
CA PHE A 200 7.39 6.32 -17.08
C PHE A 200 6.97 5.00 -16.40
N TRP A 201 7.64 4.63 -15.31
CA TRP A 201 7.31 3.40 -14.59
C TRP A 201 6.05 3.55 -13.73
N ALA A 202 5.92 4.67 -13.02
CA ALA A 202 4.75 4.92 -12.19
C ALA A 202 3.45 4.88 -13.01
N ILE A 203 3.41 5.53 -14.19
CA ILE A 203 2.25 5.51 -15.08
C ILE A 203 1.91 4.09 -15.51
N LYS A 204 2.90 3.27 -15.89
CA LYS A 204 2.68 1.88 -16.28
C LYS A 204 2.02 1.07 -15.15
N PHE A 205 2.51 1.22 -13.91
CA PHE A 205 1.94 0.51 -12.76
C PHE A 205 0.54 1.01 -12.44
N ILE A 206 0.34 2.32 -12.41
CA ILE A 206 -0.95 2.95 -12.13
C ILE A 206 -2.00 2.53 -13.17
N ASP A 207 -1.68 2.62 -14.45
CA ASP A 207 -2.58 2.21 -15.53
C ASP A 207 -2.93 0.72 -15.44
N LYS A 208 -1.95 -0.13 -15.15
CA LYS A 208 -2.19 -1.56 -14.97
C LYS A 208 -3.11 -1.83 -13.78
N ILE A 209 -2.86 -1.22 -12.62
CA ILE A 209 -3.73 -1.34 -11.44
C ILE A 209 -5.14 -0.85 -11.78
N ARG A 210 -5.28 0.36 -12.35
CA ARG A 210 -6.58 0.95 -12.69
C ARG A 210 -7.36 0.15 -13.72
N SER A 211 -6.68 -0.56 -14.62
CA SER A 211 -7.33 -1.47 -15.59
C SER A 211 -7.97 -2.69 -14.91
N LEU A 212 -7.50 -3.06 -13.73
CA LEU A 212 -7.94 -4.23 -12.95
C LEU A 212 -8.85 -3.85 -11.80
N ASP A 213 -8.50 -2.78 -11.07
CA ASP A 213 -9.23 -2.30 -9.90
C ASP A 213 -9.25 -0.76 -9.83
N GLN A 214 -10.47 -0.19 -9.80
CA GLN A 214 -10.71 1.25 -9.68
C GLN A 214 -11.27 1.62 -8.30
N THR A 215 -11.28 0.70 -7.34
CA THR A 215 -11.96 0.87 -6.06
C THR A 215 -11.01 1.17 -4.90
N ARG A 216 -9.72 1.10 -5.13
CA ARG A 216 -8.65 1.38 -4.15
C ARG A 216 -7.78 2.51 -4.62
N TYR A 217 -7.13 3.18 -3.69
CA TYR A 217 -6.20 4.26 -3.98
C TYR A 217 -4.77 3.73 -4.16
N ILE A 218 -3.92 4.53 -4.79
CA ILE A 218 -2.54 4.18 -5.11
C ILE A 218 -1.60 5.13 -4.38
N THR A 219 -0.52 4.58 -3.83
CA THR A 219 0.56 5.31 -3.18
C THR A 219 1.92 4.84 -3.68
N ASN A 220 2.95 5.60 -3.38
CA ASN A 220 4.37 5.23 -3.50
C ASN A 220 5.09 5.66 -2.23
N ALA A 221 5.90 4.80 -1.63
CA ALA A 221 6.64 5.11 -0.42
C ALA A 221 7.96 5.80 -0.75
N ILE A 222 7.91 7.13 -0.87
CA ILE A 222 9.04 7.96 -1.28
C ILE A 222 9.94 8.27 -0.09
N ASN A 223 11.24 7.97 -0.22
CA ASN A 223 12.27 8.52 0.64
C ASN A 223 12.96 9.68 -0.08
N PRO A 224 12.66 10.93 0.26
CA PRO A 224 13.19 12.08 -0.50
C PRO A 224 14.71 12.19 -0.48
N THR A 225 15.36 11.72 0.60
CA THR A 225 16.83 11.69 0.68
C THR A 225 17.42 10.66 -0.30
N LEU A 226 16.90 9.42 -0.30
CA LEU A 226 17.39 8.35 -1.19
C LEU A 226 17.12 8.66 -2.66
N SER A 227 15.98 9.25 -2.96
CA SER A 227 15.63 9.69 -4.32
C SER A 227 16.51 10.82 -4.87
N ASN A 228 17.37 11.43 -4.05
CA ASN A 228 18.20 12.57 -4.41
C ASN A 228 19.67 12.40 -4.01
N MET A 229 20.14 11.17 -3.87
CA MET A 229 21.53 10.88 -3.50
C MET A 229 22.54 11.47 -4.53
N ASP A 230 22.18 11.50 -5.79
CA ASP A 230 22.96 12.09 -6.89
C ASP A 230 23.04 13.63 -6.80
N LYS A 231 22.05 14.27 -6.16
CA LYS A 231 21.94 15.73 -5.99
C LYS A 231 22.51 16.22 -4.65
N LEU A 232 22.91 15.31 -3.74
CA LEU A 232 23.47 15.69 -2.44
C LEU A 232 24.64 16.67 -2.51
N PRO A 233 25.61 16.54 -3.45
CA PRO A 233 26.69 17.53 -3.58
C PRO A 233 26.15 18.93 -3.86
N GLN A 234 25.17 19.06 -4.76
CA GLN A 234 24.56 20.35 -5.09
C GLN A 234 23.75 20.93 -3.92
N ILE A 235 23.00 20.09 -3.19
CA ILE A 235 22.25 20.48 -2.01
C ILE A 235 23.21 20.97 -0.91
N THR A 236 24.28 20.23 -0.63
CA THR A 236 25.24 20.59 0.40
C THR A 236 26.02 21.86 0.06
N GLU A 237 26.38 22.06 -1.22
CA GLU A 237 27.01 23.29 -1.69
C GLU A 237 26.08 24.51 -1.46
N SER A 238 24.81 24.37 -1.81
CA SER A 238 23.81 25.44 -1.62
C SER A 238 23.62 25.82 -0.16
N LEU A 239 23.79 24.87 0.74
CA LEU A 239 23.69 25.08 2.19
C LEU A 239 24.99 25.60 2.79
N LYS A 240 26.09 25.75 2.00
CA LYS A 240 27.41 26.09 2.49
C LYS A 240 27.87 25.21 3.67
N THR A 241 27.45 23.99 3.67
CA THR A 241 27.72 23.02 4.72
C THR A 241 28.83 22.11 4.25
N GLU A 242 30.02 22.24 4.80
CA GLU A 242 31.09 21.27 4.60
C GLU A 242 30.69 19.98 5.35
N ILE A 243 30.66 18.84 4.65
CA ILE A 243 30.56 17.53 5.27
C ILE A 243 31.99 17.20 5.78
N PRO A 244 32.24 17.23 7.09
CA PRO A 244 33.58 17.01 7.60
C PRO A 244 34.04 15.58 7.34
N GLU A 245 35.32 15.37 7.04
CA GLU A 245 35.95 14.04 7.12
C GLU A 245 35.94 13.57 8.58
N LYS A 246 34.97 12.71 8.90
CA LYS A 246 34.75 12.17 10.24
C LYS A 246 34.64 10.64 10.19
N ASN A 247 34.70 10.01 11.38
CA ASN A 247 34.45 8.57 11.48
C ASN A 247 32.98 8.23 11.14
N ILE A 248 32.72 6.95 10.85
CA ILE A 248 31.39 6.47 10.40
C ILE A 248 30.25 6.87 11.37
N ASN A 249 30.51 6.86 12.67
CA ASN A 249 29.47 7.21 13.66
C ASN A 249 29.14 8.71 13.63
N ASP A 250 30.15 9.55 13.44
CA ASP A 250 29.97 11.00 13.33
C ASP A 250 29.26 11.37 12.01
N ILE A 251 29.63 10.71 10.90
CA ILE A 251 28.93 10.85 9.62
C ILE A 251 27.46 10.46 9.76
N MET A 252 27.15 9.33 10.39
CA MET A 252 25.79 8.88 10.61
C MET A 252 25.00 9.82 11.53
N HIS A 253 25.64 10.41 12.53
CA HIS A 253 25.00 11.39 13.41
C HIS A 253 24.70 12.70 12.69
N ASP A 254 25.63 13.22 11.93
CA ASP A 254 25.46 14.44 11.15
C ASP A 254 24.48 14.24 9.99
N PHE A 255 24.48 13.07 9.35
CA PHE A 255 23.50 12.71 8.32
C PHE A 255 22.06 12.74 8.85
N LYS A 256 21.82 12.22 10.07
CA LYS A 256 20.51 12.31 10.72
C LYS A 256 20.04 13.75 10.94
N LYS A 257 20.94 14.66 11.24
CA LYS A 257 20.63 16.10 11.40
C LYS A 257 20.37 16.78 10.06
N LEU A 258 21.04 16.31 9.01
CA LEU A 258 20.92 16.86 7.65
C LEU A 258 19.66 16.33 6.93
N MET A 259 19.18 15.14 7.25
CA MET A 259 18.02 14.54 6.58
C MET A 259 16.79 15.47 6.54
N PRO A 260 16.36 16.12 7.62
CA PRO A 260 15.21 17.04 7.55
C PRO A 260 15.46 18.20 6.58
N VAL A 261 16.70 18.72 6.54
CA VAL A 261 17.09 19.82 5.66
C VAL A 261 17.13 19.36 4.20
N ILE A 262 17.71 18.19 3.93
CA ILE A 262 17.73 17.58 2.59
C ILE A 262 16.30 17.31 2.13
N ASN A 263 15.49 16.71 2.99
CA ASN A 263 14.10 16.36 2.67
C ASN A 263 13.25 17.58 2.30
N THR A 264 13.48 18.74 2.90
CA THR A 264 12.71 19.96 2.64
C THR A 264 13.38 20.92 1.65
N HIS A 265 14.54 20.56 1.11
CA HIS A 265 15.27 21.41 0.18
C HIS A 265 14.49 21.58 -1.14
N PRO A 266 14.49 22.80 -1.77
CA PRO A 266 13.78 23.03 -3.03
C PRO A 266 14.17 22.06 -4.15
N ILE A 267 15.47 21.74 -4.30
CA ILE A 267 15.94 20.74 -5.29
C ILE A 267 15.27 19.38 -5.05
N THR A 268 15.16 18.96 -3.80
CA THR A 268 14.48 17.70 -3.44
C THR A 268 12.98 17.76 -3.76
N SER A 269 12.34 18.89 -3.42
CA SER A 269 10.92 19.09 -3.69
C SER A 269 10.60 19.05 -5.18
N GLU A 270 11.42 19.72 -6.01
CA GLU A 270 11.30 19.70 -7.47
C GLU A 270 11.48 18.29 -8.03
N ALA A 271 12.51 17.58 -7.58
CA ALA A 271 12.86 16.26 -8.11
C ALA A 271 11.78 15.19 -7.84
N ILE A 272 11.11 15.21 -6.68
CA ILE A 272 10.08 14.22 -6.35
C ILE A 272 8.66 14.66 -6.74
N SER A 273 8.48 15.90 -7.21
CA SER A 273 7.14 16.48 -7.44
C SER A 273 6.34 15.66 -8.44
N GLU A 274 6.94 15.27 -9.56
CA GLU A 274 6.26 14.47 -10.59
C GLU A 274 5.78 13.12 -10.05
N SER A 275 6.64 12.41 -9.30
CA SER A 275 6.27 11.13 -8.65
C SER A 275 5.15 11.29 -7.64
N ALA A 276 5.13 12.41 -6.91
CA ALA A 276 4.09 12.71 -5.93
C ALA A 276 2.76 13.07 -6.58
N ASP A 277 2.77 13.72 -7.76
CA ASP A 277 1.53 14.12 -8.47
C ASP A 277 0.83 12.97 -9.18
N LEU A 278 1.52 11.85 -9.44
CA LEU A 278 0.95 10.70 -10.14
C LEU A 278 0.10 9.81 -9.24
N VAL A 279 0.30 9.82 -7.93
CA VAL A 279 -0.39 8.94 -6.99
C VAL A 279 -1.56 9.64 -6.30
N ASP A 280 -2.54 8.85 -5.82
CA ASP A 280 -3.69 9.40 -5.09
C ASP A 280 -3.31 9.86 -3.67
N VAL A 281 -2.35 9.18 -3.05
CA VAL A 281 -1.83 9.46 -1.71
C VAL A 281 -0.31 9.45 -1.76
N VAL A 282 0.32 10.54 -1.39
CA VAL A 282 1.78 10.62 -1.34
C VAL A 282 2.28 9.93 -0.08
N GLY A 283 3.00 8.82 -0.24
CA GLY A 283 3.64 8.12 0.87
C GLY A 283 5.04 8.65 1.14
N TYR A 284 5.35 8.91 2.41
CA TYR A 284 6.67 9.37 2.83
C TYR A 284 7.33 8.41 3.80
N ASN A 285 8.56 7.99 3.46
CA ASN A 285 9.47 7.30 4.36
C ASN A 285 10.43 8.31 5.00
N TYR A 286 10.46 8.36 6.33
CA TYR A 286 11.39 9.16 7.15
C TYR A 286 11.44 10.67 6.83
N ALA A 287 10.34 11.23 6.34
CA ALA A 287 10.27 12.61 5.87
C ALA A 287 9.20 13.45 6.60
N ALA A 288 9.05 13.27 7.91
CA ALA A 288 8.08 14.02 8.71
C ALA A 288 8.24 15.55 8.62
N ALA A 289 9.46 16.04 8.36
CA ALA A 289 9.71 17.48 8.13
C ALA A 289 8.96 18.05 6.92
N ARG A 290 8.48 17.19 6.00
CA ARG A 290 7.70 17.62 4.84
C ARG A 290 6.21 17.81 5.12
N TYR A 291 5.67 17.23 6.19
CA TYR A 291 4.21 17.19 6.39
C TYR A 291 3.61 18.60 6.41
N GLU A 292 4.12 19.51 7.23
CA GLU A 292 3.65 20.89 7.25
C GLU A 292 4.00 21.66 5.98
N LEU A 293 5.21 21.47 5.45
CA LEU A 293 5.67 22.13 4.23
C LEU A 293 4.76 21.78 3.05
N ASP A 294 4.57 20.49 2.82
CA ASP A 294 3.81 20.02 1.66
C ASP A 294 2.31 20.28 1.82
N HIS A 295 1.78 20.26 3.03
CA HIS A 295 0.38 20.66 3.27
C HIS A 295 0.14 22.12 2.90
N LYS A 296 1.13 22.98 3.17
CA LYS A 296 1.07 24.39 2.79
C LYS A 296 1.25 24.62 1.29
N ASP A 297 2.27 23.96 0.71
CA ASP A 297 2.68 24.19 -0.68
C ASP A 297 1.80 23.44 -1.68
N TYR A 298 1.23 22.28 -1.25
CA TYR A 298 0.39 21.40 -2.06
C TYR A 298 -0.93 21.05 -1.32
N PRO A 299 -1.82 22.02 -1.07
CA PRO A 299 -3.01 21.82 -0.23
C PRO A 299 -4.01 20.79 -0.77
N ASN A 300 -3.88 20.40 -2.04
CA ASN A 300 -4.74 19.38 -2.67
C ASN A 300 -4.20 17.96 -2.57
N ARG A 301 -2.97 17.76 -2.06
CA ARG A 301 -2.40 16.42 -1.88
C ARG A 301 -2.80 15.82 -0.55
N VAL A 302 -3.04 14.52 -0.54
CA VAL A 302 -3.19 13.73 0.69
C VAL A 302 -1.89 12.97 0.94
N PHE A 303 -1.44 12.98 2.19
CA PHE A 303 -0.16 12.40 2.59
C PHE A 303 -0.36 11.26 3.59
N ILE A 304 0.59 10.32 3.57
CA ILE A 304 0.70 9.26 4.55
C ILE A 304 2.18 9.06 4.93
N GLY A 305 2.47 8.91 6.21
CA GLY A 305 3.76 8.39 6.66
C GLY A 305 3.77 6.88 6.46
N THR A 306 4.48 6.40 5.45
CA THR A 306 4.60 4.98 5.14
C THR A 306 5.64 4.29 5.99
N GLU A 307 6.71 5.01 6.36
CA GLU A 307 7.66 4.63 7.40
C GLU A 307 8.07 5.84 8.25
N THR A 308 8.06 5.67 9.57
CA THR A 308 8.45 6.72 10.52
C THR A 308 9.44 6.17 11.54
N ASN A 309 10.30 7.06 12.04
CA ASN A 309 11.23 6.71 13.09
C ASN A 309 10.48 6.42 14.39
N PRO A 310 10.61 5.26 15.03
CA PRO A 310 9.91 4.98 16.29
C PRO A 310 10.22 5.97 17.41
N ARG A 311 11.41 6.58 17.39
CA ARG A 311 11.81 7.59 18.39
C ARG A 311 11.05 8.91 18.30
N ASP A 312 10.56 9.23 17.10
CA ASP A 312 9.91 10.51 16.80
C ASP A 312 8.39 10.36 16.65
N LEU A 313 7.86 9.16 16.97
CA LEU A 313 6.47 8.80 16.71
C LEU A 313 5.46 9.69 17.42
N ASP A 314 5.76 10.14 18.63
CA ASP A 314 4.90 11.04 19.41
C ASP A 314 4.77 12.42 18.74
N ASN A 315 5.84 12.96 18.19
CA ASN A 315 5.84 14.23 17.47
C ASN A 315 5.19 14.10 16.09
N THR A 316 5.52 13.05 15.34
CA THR A 316 4.93 12.81 14.02
C THR A 316 3.45 12.50 14.12
N TRP A 317 3.01 11.79 15.17
CA TRP A 317 1.59 11.51 15.37
C TRP A 317 0.78 12.78 15.66
N LYS A 318 1.32 13.74 16.40
CA LYS A 318 0.69 15.05 16.60
C LYS A 318 0.44 15.76 15.27
N GLN A 319 1.43 15.83 14.38
CA GLN A 319 1.27 16.42 13.04
C GLN A 319 0.18 15.75 12.19
N VAL A 320 -0.13 14.47 12.45
CA VAL A 320 -1.17 13.73 11.71
C VAL A 320 -2.57 14.02 12.27
N VAL A 321 -2.71 14.30 13.57
CA VAL A 321 -4.04 14.44 14.21
C VAL A 321 -4.49 15.89 14.37
N ASP A 322 -3.55 16.81 14.49
CA ASP A 322 -3.80 18.26 14.57
C ASP A 322 -4.09 18.85 13.17
#